data_585a1b4ed6ee00bfe5b6459198d06b02
#
_entry.id   585a1b4ed6ee00bfe5b6459198d06b02
#
_cell.length_a   1.000
_cell.length_b   1.000
_cell.length_c   1.000
_cell.angle_alpha   90.00
_cell.angle_beta   90.00
_cell.angle_gamma   90.00
#
_symmetry.space_group_name_H-M   'P 1'
#
loop_
_entity.id
_entity.type
_entity.pdbx_description
1 polymer ?
#
loop_
_entity_poly.entity_id
_entity_poly.type
_entity_poly.pdbx_seq_one_letter_code
_entity_poly.pdbx_strand_id
1 'polypeptide(L)'
;MQVLLTAATAKEIGPLLEEYRNSNKFRDVDVLITGIGLTSTAYHLTRQLHLKKPELVIQSGVAGCFDKKMPLGSVVVVKQDTIADQSVIELKKLKTLFDLNLVPQNQFPFRKGWLVNPHLALAAKSKLKAVKAISVNQITTSKQMIRFYENEFHPVTESMEGAALHYVCLMEQIPFLQIRSISNYIGERNKKKWNMKESILNLNKSMIHLLESLS
;
A
#
# COMPACT_ATOMS: atom_id res chain seq x y z
N MET A 1 -10.09 1.82 20.10
CA MET A 1 -10.01 2.59 18.82
C MET A 1 -10.58 1.71 17.71
N GLN A 2 -11.63 2.19 17.03
CA GLN A 2 -12.24 1.43 15.92
C GLN A 2 -11.34 1.42 14.69
N VAL A 3 -10.82 0.25 14.33
CA VAL A 3 -9.91 0.07 13.19
C VAL A 3 -10.62 -0.68 12.05
N LEU A 4 -10.44 -0.20 10.82
CA LEU A 4 -10.78 -0.96 9.61
C LEU A 4 -9.50 -1.52 9.00
N LEU A 5 -9.30 -2.84 9.13
CA LEU A 5 -8.23 -3.55 8.44
C LEU A 5 -8.68 -3.91 7.03
N THR A 6 -7.89 -3.52 6.03
CA THR A 6 -8.18 -3.85 4.63
C THR A 6 -7.05 -4.67 4.01
N ALA A 7 -7.40 -5.58 3.11
CA ALA A 7 -6.46 -6.33 2.28
C ALA A 7 -7.09 -6.61 0.91
N ALA A 8 -6.26 -6.78 -0.11
CA ALA A 8 -6.76 -7.14 -1.44
C ALA A 8 -7.36 -8.55 -1.44
N THR A 9 -6.76 -9.47 -0.68
CA THR A 9 -7.20 -10.86 -0.58
C THR A 9 -7.16 -11.37 0.86
N ALA A 10 -8.05 -12.31 1.20
CA ALA A 10 -8.04 -12.98 2.50
C ALA A 10 -6.75 -13.79 2.73
N LYS A 11 -6.07 -14.22 1.66
CA LYS A 11 -4.79 -14.97 1.78
C LYS A 11 -3.66 -14.12 2.38
N GLU A 12 -3.63 -12.82 2.12
CA GLU A 12 -2.60 -11.93 2.64
C GLU A 12 -2.67 -11.74 4.14
N ILE A 13 -3.88 -11.82 4.70
CA ILE A 13 -4.14 -11.63 6.13
C ILE A 13 -4.66 -12.89 6.82
N GLY A 14 -4.52 -14.07 6.18
CA GLY A 14 -5.01 -15.35 6.72
C GLY A 14 -4.57 -15.64 8.15
N PRO A 15 -3.27 -15.59 8.49
CA PRO A 15 -2.81 -15.80 9.86
C PRO A 15 -3.43 -14.83 10.88
N LEU A 16 -3.63 -13.56 10.52
CA LEU A 16 -4.29 -12.58 11.38
C LEU A 16 -5.78 -12.89 11.55
N LEU A 17 -6.46 -13.36 10.49
CA LEU A 17 -7.86 -13.77 10.57
C LEU A 17 -8.06 -14.98 11.49
N GLU A 18 -7.10 -15.92 11.51
CA GLU A 18 -7.11 -17.05 12.44
C GLU A 18 -6.95 -16.58 13.88
N GLU A 19 -5.99 -15.69 14.16
CA GLU A 19 -5.82 -15.08 15.48
C GLU A 19 -7.06 -14.29 15.90
N TYR A 20 -7.66 -13.53 14.98
CA TYR A 20 -8.89 -12.78 15.20
C TYR A 20 -10.06 -13.67 15.66
N ARG A 21 -10.22 -14.85 15.03
CA ARG A 21 -11.29 -15.81 15.39
C ARG A 21 -11.06 -16.46 16.74
N ASN A 22 -9.81 -16.68 17.12
CA ASN A 22 -9.42 -17.45 18.30
C ASN A 22 -9.23 -16.59 19.55
N SER A 23 -9.22 -15.26 19.42
CA SER A 23 -8.99 -14.34 20.53
C SER A 23 -10.01 -13.20 20.56
N ASN A 24 -10.34 -12.74 21.76
CA ASN A 24 -11.18 -11.56 21.95
C ASN A 24 -10.40 -10.22 21.84
N LYS A 25 -9.12 -10.27 21.46
CA LYS A 25 -8.22 -9.11 21.46
C LYS A 25 -8.56 -8.04 20.44
N PHE A 26 -9.23 -8.42 19.34
CA PHE A 26 -9.45 -7.53 18.18
C PHE A 26 -10.93 -7.19 17.97
N ARG A 27 -11.69 -7.00 19.07
CA ARG A 27 -13.13 -6.69 18.99
C ARG A 27 -13.45 -5.40 18.25
N ASP A 28 -12.52 -4.43 18.29
CA ASP A 28 -12.67 -3.13 17.64
C ASP A 28 -12.04 -3.08 16.23
N VAL A 29 -11.74 -4.24 15.64
CA VAL A 29 -11.17 -4.36 14.29
C VAL A 29 -12.19 -4.95 13.34
N ASP A 30 -12.70 -4.14 12.42
CA ASP A 30 -13.47 -4.64 11.27
C ASP A 30 -12.52 -5.04 10.14
N VAL A 31 -12.91 -6.02 9.33
CA VAL A 31 -12.10 -6.51 8.21
C VAL A 31 -12.84 -6.31 6.88
N LEU A 32 -12.16 -5.74 5.89
CA LEU A 32 -12.65 -5.54 4.54
C LEU A 32 -11.69 -6.15 3.51
N ILE A 33 -12.17 -7.11 2.73
CA ILE A 33 -11.45 -7.59 1.54
C ILE A 33 -11.89 -6.74 0.35
N THR A 34 -10.97 -5.90 -0.13
CA THR A 34 -11.27 -4.91 -1.17
C THR A 34 -11.26 -5.47 -2.59
N GLY A 35 -10.68 -6.65 -2.79
CA GLY A 35 -10.30 -7.12 -4.12
C GLY A 35 -9.00 -6.48 -4.62
N ILE A 36 -8.49 -6.97 -5.75
CA ILE A 36 -7.22 -6.55 -6.33
C ILE A 36 -7.44 -5.33 -7.22
N GLY A 37 -6.51 -4.38 -7.14
CA GLY A 37 -6.40 -3.22 -8.03
C GLY A 37 -7.03 -1.93 -7.49
N LEU A 38 -6.63 -0.82 -8.09
CA LEU A 38 -7.01 0.53 -7.67
C LEU A 38 -8.53 0.76 -7.65
N THR A 39 -9.21 0.36 -8.73
CA THR A 39 -10.66 0.58 -8.87
C THR A 39 -11.45 -0.19 -7.83
N SER A 40 -11.12 -1.47 -7.63
CA SER A 40 -11.80 -2.33 -6.63
C SER A 40 -11.60 -1.78 -5.22
N THR A 41 -10.35 -1.43 -4.90
CA THR A 41 -10.01 -0.85 -3.60
C THR A 41 -10.73 0.48 -3.36
N ALA A 42 -10.72 1.39 -4.34
CA ALA A 42 -11.41 2.67 -4.21
C ALA A 42 -12.91 2.50 -3.97
N TYR A 43 -13.58 1.66 -4.76
CA TYR A 43 -15.02 1.44 -4.64
C TYR A 43 -15.40 0.83 -3.29
N HIS A 44 -14.77 -0.30 -2.92
CA HIS A 44 -15.15 -1.02 -1.70
C HIS A 44 -14.80 -0.23 -0.44
N LEU A 45 -13.64 0.45 -0.44
CA LEU A 45 -13.23 1.27 0.70
C LEU A 45 -14.19 2.46 0.87
N THR A 46 -14.44 3.25 -0.18
CA THR A 46 -15.36 4.40 -0.11
C THR A 46 -16.73 3.96 0.40
N ARG A 47 -17.29 2.88 -0.17
CA ARG A 47 -18.58 2.35 0.27
C ARG A 47 -18.56 1.98 1.77
N GLN A 48 -17.50 1.31 2.24
CA GLN A 48 -17.38 0.91 3.64
C GLN A 48 -17.29 2.12 4.58
N LEU A 49 -16.52 3.15 4.19
CA LEU A 49 -16.37 4.37 5.01
C LEU A 49 -17.68 5.15 5.15
N HIS A 50 -18.55 5.12 4.13
CA HIS A 50 -19.89 5.70 4.21
C HIS A 50 -20.87 4.89 5.06
N LEU A 51 -20.69 3.56 5.14
CA LEU A 51 -21.53 2.71 5.99
C LEU A 51 -21.14 2.78 7.46
N LYS A 52 -19.84 2.78 7.75
CA LYS A 52 -19.31 2.82 9.10
C LYS A 52 -17.94 3.50 9.07
N LYS A 53 -17.85 4.69 9.66
CA LYS A 53 -16.61 5.49 9.70
C LYS A 53 -15.69 4.98 10.81
N PRO A 54 -14.49 4.40 10.48
CA PRO A 54 -13.51 3.99 11.47
C PRO A 54 -12.69 5.20 11.96
N GLU A 55 -11.98 5.03 13.08
CA GLU A 55 -11.00 6.00 13.55
C GLU A 55 -9.65 5.85 12.83
N LEU A 56 -9.37 4.66 12.28
CA LEU A 56 -8.14 4.36 11.54
C LEU A 56 -8.42 3.29 10.49
N VAL A 57 -7.89 3.48 9.28
CA VAL A 57 -7.83 2.44 8.23
C VAL A 57 -6.40 1.92 8.14
N ILE A 58 -6.21 0.60 8.16
CA ILE A 58 -4.91 -0.03 7.91
C ILE A 58 -5.02 -0.94 6.70
N GLN A 59 -4.24 -0.68 5.64
CA GLN A 59 -4.14 -1.59 4.51
C GLN A 59 -2.91 -2.47 4.68
N SER A 60 -3.13 -3.78 4.64
CA SER A 60 -2.11 -4.82 4.77
C SER A 60 -2.02 -5.64 3.49
N GLY A 61 -0.81 -5.84 2.96
CA GLY A 61 -0.62 -6.63 1.75
C GLY A 61 0.86 -6.85 1.42
N VAL A 62 1.11 -7.64 0.39
CA VAL A 62 2.46 -7.83 -0.16
C VAL A 62 2.76 -6.81 -1.24
N ALA A 63 4.04 -6.62 -1.57
CA ALA A 63 4.48 -5.72 -2.62
C ALA A 63 5.75 -6.22 -3.32
N GLY A 64 5.96 -5.80 -4.57
CA GLY A 64 7.24 -5.88 -5.24
C GLY A 64 8.19 -4.79 -4.76
N CYS A 65 9.50 -5.04 -4.82
CA CYS A 65 10.54 -4.12 -4.39
C CYS A 65 11.49 -3.74 -5.52
N PHE A 66 11.78 -2.44 -5.66
CA PHE A 66 12.80 -1.93 -6.58
C PHE A 66 14.21 -2.06 -5.99
N ASP A 67 14.34 -1.87 -4.66
CA ASP A 67 15.63 -1.92 -3.97
C ASP A 67 16.05 -3.37 -3.68
N LYS A 68 16.98 -3.90 -4.48
CA LYS A 68 17.51 -5.26 -4.31
C LYS A 68 18.32 -5.47 -3.03
N LYS A 69 18.67 -4.40 -2.31
CA LYS A 69 19.35 -4.48 -1.01
C LYS A 69 18.37 -4.73 0.14
N MET A 70 17.09 -4.48 -0.09
CA MET A 70 16.06 -4.77 0.91
C MET A 70 15.71 -6.26 0.87
N PRO A 71 15.86 -7.01 1.97
CA PRO A 71 15.57 -8.44 2.01
C PRO A 71 14.10 -8.74 1.71
N LEU A 72 13.84 -9.85 1.00
CA LEU A 72 12.49 -10.39 0.86
C LEU A 72 11.96 -10.76 2.25
N GLY A 73 10.66 -10.55 2.49
CA GLY A 73 10.04 -10.72 3.80
C GLY A 73 10.14 -9.50 4.71
N SER A 74 10.91 -8.45 4.32
CA SER A 74 10.93 -7.19 5.07
C SER A 74 9.55 -6.54 5.08
N VAL A 75 9.14 -5.99 6.23
CA VAL A 75 7.88 -5.24 6.36
C VAL A 75 8.18 -3.75 6.48
N VAL A 76 7.41 -2.94 5.75
CA VAL A 76 7.58 -1.49 5.66
C VAL A 76 6.25 -0.77 5.82
N VAL A 77 6.31 0.49 6.25
CA VAL A 77 5.17 1.43 6.20
C VAL A 77 5.36 2.42 5.05
N VAL A 78 4.31 2.63 4.27
CA VAL A 78 4.35 3.56 3.14
C VAL A 78 4.03 4.98 3.62
N LYS A 79 4.96 5.91 3.37
CA LYS A 79 4.80 7.32 3.73
C LYS A 79 4.12 8.17 2.67
N GLN A 80 4.20 7.75 1.41
CA GLN A 80 3.56 8.40 0.26
C GLN A 80 3.46 7.41 -0.89
N ASP A 81 2.40 7.52 -1.67
CA ASP A 81 2.10 6.69 -2.83
C ASP A 81 1.62 7.56 -4.00
N THR A 82 1.70 7.06 -5.22
CA THR A 82 1.14 7.71 -6.41
C THR A 82 0.80 6.67 -7.48
N ILE A 83 -0.10 7.00 -8.40
CA ILE A 83 -0.46 6.10 -9.52
C ILE A 83 0.54 6.33 -10.65
N ALA A 84 1.49 5.41 -10.81
CA ALA A 84 2.62 5.59 -11.72
C ALA A 84 2.25 5.37 -13.19
N ASP A 85 1.27 4.54 -13.48
CA ASP A 85 0.83 4.21 -14.85
C ASP A 85 -0.25 5.16 -15.40
N GLN A 86 -0.64 6.20 -14.65
CA GLN A 86 -1.32 7.38 -15.19
C GLN A 86 -0.29 8.34 -15.82
N SER A 87 0.33 7.90 -16.91
CA SER A 87 1.47 8.57 -17.53
C SER A 87 1.54 8.24 -19.02
N VAL A 88 2.34 9.00 -19.75
CA VAL A 88 2.65 8.74 -21.16
C VAL A 88 4.16 8.74 -21.37
N ILE A 89 4.62 7.98 -22.36
CA ILE A 89 6.03 8.03 -22.81
C ILE A 89 6.10 8.86 -24.08
N GLU A 90 6.68 10.04 -23.97
CA GLU A 90 6.95 10.92 -25.10
C GLU A 90 8.46 11.21 -25.19
N LEU A 91 9.02 11.13 -26.41
CA LEU A 91 10.42 11.38 -26.68
C LEU A 91 11.37 10.61 -25.71
N LYS A 92 11.02 9.34 -25.43
CA LYS A 92 11.75 8.45 -24.49
C LYS A 92 11.78 8.93 -23.04
N LYS A 93 10.87 9.82 -22.64
CA LYS A 93 10.69 10.28 -21.25
C LYS A 93 9.30 9.90 -20.77
N LEU A 94 9.22 9.46 -19.51
CA LEU A 94 7.95 9.32 -18.80
C LEU A 94 7.44 10.72 -18.48
N LYS A 95 6.19 11.00 -18.79
CA LYS A 95 5.47 12.21 -18.38
C LYS A 95 4.24 11.81 -17.61
N THR A 96 4.13 12.29 -16.40
CA THR A 96 2.98 12.09 -15.51
C THR A 96 1.83 13.02 -15.91
N LEU A 97 0.64 12.81 -15.35
CA LEU A 97 -0.49 13.75 -15.50
C LEU A 97 -0.12 15.17 -15.05
N PHE A 98 0.78 15.27 -14.08
CA PHE A 98 1.26 16.55 -13.55
C PHE A 98 2.21 17.25 -14.54
N ASP A 99 3.10 16.50 -15.20
CA ASP A 99 4.01 17.04 -16.22
C ASP A 99 3.25 17.50 -17.48
N LEU A 100 2.12 16.86 -17.75
CA LEU A 100 1.21 17.24 -18.83
C LEU A 100 0.27 18.39 -18.46
N ASN A 101 0.36 18.90 -17.23
CA ASN A 101 -0.56 19.93 -16.70
C ASN A 101 -2.06 19.54 -16.75
N LEU A 102 -2.36 18.23 -16.78
CA LEU A 102 -3.74 17.74 -16.72
C LEU A 102 -4.30 17.79 -15.28
N VAL A 103 -3.42 17.68 -14.30
CA VAL A 103 -3.75 17.83 -12.89
C VAL A 103 -2.68 18.69 -12.22
N PRO A 104 -3.04 19.75 -11.47
CA PRO A 104 -2.07 20.53 -10.73
C PRO A 104 -1.38 19.68 -9.64
N GLN A 105 -0.04 19.76 -9.54
CA GLN A 105 0.77 18.93 -8.62
C GLN A 105 0.39 19.10 -7.13
N ASN A 106 -0.18 20.25 -6.76
CA ASN A 106 -0.55 20.55 -5.39
C ASN A 106 -2.08 20.71 -5.21
N GLN A 107 -2.89 20.23 -6.19
CA GLN A 107 -4.32 20.12 -6.02
C GLN A 107 -4.61 19.00 -5.00
N PHE A 108 -5.32 19.32 -3.92
CA PHE A 108 -5.73 18.31 -2.94
C PHE A 108 -6.40 17.10 -3.63
N PRO A 109 -6.05 15.87 -3.29
CA PRO A 109 -5.23 15.45 -2.13
C PRO A 109 -3.72 15.35 -2.42
N PHE A 110 -3.24 15.81 -3.57
CA PHE A 110 -1.83 15.72 -3.95
C PHE A 110 -0.96 16.81 -3.31
N ARG A 111 0.28 16.45 -3.00
CA ARG A 111 1.38 17.34 -2.63
C ARG A 111 2.59 17.00 -3.50
N LYS A 112 2.96 17.88 -4.43
CA LYS A 112 4.02 17.64 -5.43
C LYS A 112 3.81 16.32 -6.20
N GLY A 113 2.56 16.02 -6.59
CA GLY A 113 2.19 14.78 -7.29
C GLY A 113 2.10 13.52 -6.43
N TRP A 114 2.26 13.61 -5.12
CA TRP A 114 2.20 12.49 -4.18
C TRP A 114 0.98 12.55 -3.27
N LEU A 115 0.42 11.39 -2.98
CA LEU A 115 -0.56 11.17 -1.92
C LEU A 115 0.21 10.89 -0.62
N VAL A 116 0.42 11.93 0.17
CA VAL A 116 1.26 11.87 1.36
C VAL A 116 0.45 11.46 2.58
N ASN A 117 0.94 10.46 3.33
CA ASN A 117 0.30 10.06 4.59
C ASN A 117 0.74 10.99 5.73
N PRO A 118 -0.17 11.77 6.32
CA PRO A 118 0.15 12.65 7.44
C PRO A 118 0.17 11.94 8.80
N HIS A 119 -0.21 10.65 8.88
CA HIS A 119 -0.47 9.93 10.13
C HIS A 119 0.61 8.88 10.47
N LEU A 120 1.82 9.00 9.93
CA LEU A 120 2.90 8.02 10.15
C LEU A 120 3.28 7.85 11.63
N ALA A 121 3.02 8.83 12.46
CA ALA A 121 3.25 8.74 13.91
C ALA A 121 2.51 7.56 14.56
N LEU A 122 1.37 7.15 14.00
CA LEU A 122 0.60 5.98 14.47
C LEU A 122 1.37 4.66 14.31
N ALA A 123 2.31 4.61 13.36
CA ALA A 123 3.16 3.44 13.16
C ALA A 123 4.51 3.53 13.92
N ALA A 124 4.79 4.57 14.69
CA ALA A 124 6.10 4.80 15.30
C ALA A 124 6.52 3.66 16.24
N LYS A 125 5.59 3.11 17.02
CA LYS A 125 5.85 1.97 17.94
C LYS A 125 6.23 0.70 17.19
N SER A 126 5.80 0.51 15.95
CA SER A 126 6.13 -0.68 15.14
C SER A 126 7.58 -0.73 14.67
N LYS A 127 8.30 0.40 14.71
CA LYS A 127 9.68 0.57 14.20
C LYS A 127 9.83 0.20 12.71
N LEU A 128 8.76 0.16 11.93
CA LEU A 128 8.79 -0.12 10.51
C LEU A 128 9.47 1.01 9.74
N LYS A 129 10.30 0.64 8.77
CA LYS A 129 10.95 1.61 7.89
C LYS A 129 9.91 2.30 7.01
N ALA A 130 9.87 3.64 7.03
CA ALA A 130 8.99 4.42 6.17
C ALA A 130 9.58 4.56 4.76
N VAL A 131 8.81 4.19 3.73
CA VAL A 131 9.25 4.15 2.33
C VAL A 131 8.32 4.90 1.40
N LYS A 132 8.79 5.23 0.18
CA LYS A 132 7.98 5.67 -0.95
C LYS A 132 7.45 4.45 -1.69
N ALA A 133 6.21 4.51 -2.16
CA ALA A 133 5.61 3.49 -3.00
C ALA A 133 5.06 4.10 -4.29
N ILE A 134 4.87 3.24 -5.28
CA ILE A 134 3.99 3.51 -6.43
C ILE A 134 2.92 2.44 -6.51
N SER A 135 1.80 2.80 -7.08
CA SER A 135 0.71 1.87 -7.41
C SER A 135 0.47 1.85 -8.91
N VAL A 136 0.18 0.66 -9.43
CA VAL A 136 -0.02 0.41 -10.87
C VAL A 136 -1.24 -0.48 -11.10
N ASN A 137 -1.92 -0.30 -12.24
CA ASN A 137 -2.92 -1.26 -12.71
C ASN A 137 -2.27 -2.45 -13.43
N GLN A 138 -1.10 -2.25 -14.03
CA GLN A 138 -0.34 -3.30 -14.69
C GLN A 138 0.99 -3.53 -14.00
N ILE A 139 1.21 -4.74 -13.47
CA ILE A 139 2.47 -5.12 -12.81
C ILE A 139 3.66 -4.84 -13.74
N THR A 140 4.64 -4.13 -13.22
CA THR A 140 5.81 -3.69 -13.98
C THR A 140 6.79 -4.84 -14.25
N THR A 141 6.95 -5.18 -15.53
CA THR A 141 7.86 -6.26 -15.98
C THR A 141 8.91 -5.77 -16.98
N SER A 142 8.62 -4.72 -17.74
CA SER A 142 9.50 -4.15 -18.75
C SER A 142 10.68 -3.43 -18.09
N LYS A 143 11.92 -3.78 -18.51
CA LYS A 143 13.14 -3.10 -18.07
C LYS A 143 13.10 -1.59 -18.33
N GLN A 144 12.44 -1.17 -19.41
CA GLN A 144 12.29 0.25 -19.73
C GLN A 144 11.38 0.95 -18.72
N MET A 145 10.22 0.36 -18.39
CA MET A 145 9.30 0.92 -17.39
C MET A 145 9.92 0.96 -16.00
N ILE A 146 10.65 -0.10 -15.62
CA ILE A 146 11.38 -0.12 -14.34
C ILE A 146 12.30 1.10 -14.23
N ARG A 147 13.13 1.36 -15.25
CA ARG A 147 14.03 2.53 -15.26
C ARG A 147 13.28 3.86 -15.24
N PHE A 148 12.14 3.96 -15.94
CA PHE A 148 11.34 5.17 -15.91
C PHE A 148 10.78 5.44 -14.51
N TYR A 149 10.23 4.43 -13.85
CA TYR A 149 9.70 4.59 -12.49
C TYR A 149 10.80 4.85 -11.46
N GLU A 150 11.96 4.17 -11.58
CA GLU A 150 13.12 4.46 -10.73
C GLU A 150 13.59 5.90 -10.85
N ASN A 151 13.69 6.43 -12.07
CA ASN A 151 14.16 7.79 -12.33
C ASN A 151 13.15 8.86 -11.93
N GLU A 152 11.86 8.62 -12.14
CA GLU A 152 10.81 9.62 -11.90
C GLU A 152 10.37 9.64 -10.43
N PHE A 153 10.11 8.48 -9.86
CA PHE A 153 9.48 8.38 -8.55
C PHE A 153 10.47 8.01 -7.44
N HIS A 154 11.61 7.39 -7.77
CA HIS A 154 12.53 6.79 -6.79
C HIS A 154 11.78 5.94 -5.76
N PRO A 155 10.92 4.99 -6.18
CA PRO A 155 10.10 4.21 -5.28
C PRO A 155 10.91 3.08 -4.65
N VAL A 156 10.47 2.63 -3.48
CA VAL A 156 10.99 1.40 -2.88
C VAL A 156 10.06 0.23 -3.21
N THR A 157 8.75 0.45 -3.21
CA THR A 157 7.77 -0.62 -3.43
C THR A 157 6.77 -0.29 -4.52
N GLU A 158 6.24 -1.35 -5.16
CA GLU A 158 5.11 -1.31 -6.09
C GLU A 158 3.99 -2.21 -5.58
N SER A 159 2.76 -1.70 -5.59
CA SER A 159 1.54 -2.44 -5.30
C SER A 159 0.44 -2.13 -6.32
N MET A 160 -0.73 -2.73 -6.15
CA MET A 160 -1.88 -2.48 -7.03
C MET A 160 -3.04 -1.76 -6.32
N GLU A 161 -2.91 -1.38 -5.05
CA GLU A 161 -4.00 -0.84 -4.23
C GLU A 161 -3.64 0.42 -3.44
N GLY A 162 -2.33 0.62 -3.17
CA GLY A 162 -1.88 1.59 -2.17
C GLY A 162 -2.33 3.02 -2.43
N ALA A 163 -2.19 3.52 -3.66
CA ALA A 163 -2.61 4.85 -4.01
C ALA A 163 -4.13 5.05 -3.85
N ALA A 164 -4.95 4.01 -4.09
CA ALA A 164 -6.39 4.09 -3.85
C ALA A 164 -6.71 4.24 -2.36
N LEU A 165 -6.01 3.52 -1.47
CA LEU A 165 -6.13 3.74 -0.03
C LEU A 165 -5.82 5.19 0.33
N HIS A 166 -4.65 5.68 -0.08
CA HIS A 166 -4.21 7.04 0.24
C HIS A 166 -5.20 8.08 -0.29
N TYR A 167 -5.62 7.95 -1.55
CA TYR A 167 -6.57 8.88 -2.17
C TYR A 167 -7.89 8.94 -1.41
N VAL A 168 -8.52 7.77 -1.19
CA VAL A 168 -9.82 7.69 -0.51
C VAL A 168 -9.72 8.22 0.92
N CYS A 169 -8.73 7.78 1.70
CA CYS A 169 -8.61 8.21 3.09
C CYS A 169 -8.28 9.70 3.24
N LEU A 170 -7.48 10.28 2.32
CA LEU A 170 -7.24 11.72 2.29
C LEU A 170 -8.52 12.49 1.96
N MET A 171 -9.30 12.06 0.95
CA MET A 171 -10.56 12.69 0.58
C MET A 171 -11.60 12.63 1.71
N GLU A 172 -11.70 11.50 2.41
CA GLU A 172 -12.62 11.27 3.53
C GLU A 172 -12.08 11.79 4.88
N GLN A 173 -10.85 12.32 4.89
CA GLN A 173 -10.17 12.85 6.08
C GLN A 173 -10.11 11.82 7.23
N ILE A 174 -9.79 10.56 6.90
CA ILE A 174 -9.67 9.46 7.85
C ILE A 174 -8.19 9.10 8.02
N PRO A 175 -7.69 8.96 9.25
CA PRO A 175 -6.35 8.44 9.50
C PRO A 175 -6.12 7.07 8.86
N PHE A 176 -4.93 6.85 8.28
CA PHE A 176 -4.64 5.59 7.63
C PHE A 176 -3.16 5.19 7.70
N LEU A 177 -2.90 3.90 7.57
CA LEU A 177 -1.56 3.32 7.39
C LEU A 177 -1.60 2.33 6.24
N GLN A 178 -0.54 2.29 5.44
CA GLN A 178 -0.31 1.28 4.42
C GLN A 178 0.92 0.46 4.81
N ILE A 179 0.72 -0.83 5.10
CA ILE A 179 1.77 -1.76 5.51
C ILE A 179 1.98 -2.78 4.42
N ARG A 180 3.23 -2.96 4.00
CA ARG A 180 3.60 -3.89 2.93
C ARG A 180 4.75 -4.79 3.33
N SER A 181 4.66 -6.07 2.98
CA SER A 181 5.77 -7.02 3.06
C SER A 181 6.33 -7.31 1.67
N ILE A 182 7.65 -7.32 1.55
CA ILE A 182 8.34 -7.50 0.26
C ILE A 182 8.31 -8.96 -0.15
N SER A 183 7.56 -9.28 -1.20
CA SER A 183 7.42 -10.67 -1.68
C SER A 183 8.36 -11.04 -2.82
N ASN A 184 8.74 -10.07 -3.63
CA ASN A 184 9.59 -10.25 -4.81
C ASN A 184 10.27 -8.96 -5.22
N TYR A 185 11.30 -9.06 -6.05
CA TYR A 185 11.87 -7.88 -6.72
C TYR A 185 11.14 -7.57 -8.01
N ILE A 186 11.00 -6.28 -8.34
CA ILE A 186 10.34 -5.82 -9.56
C ILE A 186 11.06 -6.38 -10.79
N GLY A 187 10.27 -6.83 -11.77
CA GLY A 187 10.77 -7.49 -12.99
C GLY A 187 11.00 -9.00 -12.85
N GLU A 188 11.09 -9.55 -11.63
CA GLU A 188 11.24 -11.00 -11.45
C GLU A 188 9.89 -11.72 -11.61
N ARG A 189 9.74 -12.53 -12.66
CA ARG A 189 8.51 -13.28 -12.94
C ARG A 189 8.58 -14.76 -12.59
N ASN A 190 9.78 -15.27 -12.26
CA ASN A 190 9.92 -16.62 -11.78
C ASN A 190 9.42 -16.73 -10.33
N LYS A 191 8.21 -17.28 -10.17
CA LYS A 191 7.55 -17.42 -8.85
C LYS A 191 8.36 -18.27 -7.86
N LYS A 192 9.30 -19.11 -8.31
CA LYS A 192 10.19 -19.88 -7.42
C LYS A 192 11.19 -18.99 -6.66
N LYS A 193 11.43 -17.76 -7.16
CA LYS A 193 12.28 -16.75 -6.52
C LYS A 193 11.51 -15.80 -5.62
N TRP A 194 10.18 -15.95 -5.53
CA TRP A 194 9.34 -15.15 -4.67
C TRP A 194 9.31 -15.73 -3.25
N ASN A 195 9.35 -14.88 -2.26
CA ASN A 195 9.25 -15.30 -0.86
C ASN A 195 7.83 -15.03 -0.28
N MET A 196 6.80 -15.48 -1.02
CA MET A 196 5.41 -15.18 -0.69
C MET A 196 4.99 -15.67 0.69
N LYS A 197 5.36 -16.92 1.05
CA LYS A 197 4.95 -17.55 2.32
C LYS A 197 5.50 -16.77 3.53
N GLU A 198 6.79 -16.51 3.53
CA GLU A 198 7.45 -15.81 4.64
C GLU A 198 7.00 -14.33 4.70
N SER A 199 6.82 -13.70 3.53
CA SER A 199 6.31 -12.33 3.46
C SER A 199 4.93 -12.20 4.09
N ILE A 200 4.01 -13.13 3.84
CA ILE A 200 2.70 -13.17 4.47
C ILE A 200 2.83 -13.40 5.97
N LEU A 201 3.68 -14.32 6.42
CA LEU A 201 3.90 -14.57 7.84
C LEU A 201 4.45 -13.33 8.58
N ASN A 202 5.48 -12.69 8.02
CA ASN A 202 6.09 -11.49 8.61
C ASN A 202 5.14 -10.29 8.60
N LEU A 203 4.35 -10.13 7.53
CA LEU A 203 3.30 -9.13 7.43
C LEU A 203 2.32 -9.28 8.60
N ASN A 204 1.78 -10.49 8.81
CA ASN A 204 0.77 -10.75 9.82
C ASN A 204 1.33 -10.60 11.24
N LYS A 205 2.56 -11.06 11.51
CA LYS A 205 3.24 -10.81 12.80
C LYS A 205 3.37 -9.31 13.09
N SER A 206 3.81 -8.53 12.09
CA SER A 206 3.94 -7.07 12.24
C SER A 206 2.59 -6.39 12.42
N MET A 207 1.54 -6.89 11.77
CA MET A 207 0.16 -6.38 11.91
C MET A 207 -0.41 -6.66 13.29
N ILE A 208 -0.24 -7.87 13.84
CA ILE A 208 -0.67 -8.22 15.20
C ILE A 208 0.01 -7.29 16.21
N HIS A 209 1.34 -7.16 16.12
CA HIS A 209 2.09 -6.25 17.00
C HIS A 209 1.64 -4.79 16.88
N LEU A 210 1.39 -4.31 15.66
CA LEU A 210 0.89 -2.95 15.44
C LEU A 210 -0.48 -2.76 16.08
N LEU A 211 -1.43 -3.65 15.85
CA LEU A 211 -2.78 -3.59 16.42
C LEU A 211 -2.76 -3.64 17.96
N GLU A 212 -1.94 -4.51 18.56
CA GLU A 212 -1.74 -4.55 20.01
C GLU A 212 -1.15 -3.26 20.58
N SER A 213 -0.32 -2.54 19.80
CA SER A 213 0.28 -1.27 20.22
C SER A 213 -0.69 -0.08 20.13
N LEU A 214 -1.80 -0.24 19.41
CA LEU A 214 -2.85 0.76 19.21
C LEU A 214 -4.04 0.59 20.16
N SER A 215 -4.13 -0.57 20.81
CA SER A 215 -5.09 -0.86 21.88
C SER A 215 -4.67 -0.22 23.18
#